data_88f65e850f0eb310261e39373e6e950c
#
_entry.id   88f65e850f0eb310261e39373e6e950c
#
_cell.length_a   1.000
_cell.length_b   1.000
_cell.length_c   1.000
_cell.angle_alpha   90.00
_cell.angle_beta   90.00
_cell.angle_gamma   90.00
#
_symmetry.space_group_name_H-M   'P 1'
#
loop_
_entity.id
_entity.type
_entity.pdbx_description
1 polymer ?
#
loop_
_entity_poly.entity_id
_entity_poly.type
_entity_poly.pdbx_seq_one_letter_code
_entity_poly.pdbx_strand_id
1 'polypeptide(L)'
;IVTQQDLTDQDGNRVALDDPVIPGGFYWFHRIVPHEDRVPVEMGVVHEDEDLLVIDKPHFLASTPNGRFVRECVVTRLRVERDDPHLVAIHRLDRVTAGLLLVSKRPQTRGAYQSLFQARRIHKTCWALAALTPATEVPAGWAACRTSLLHKESGERQVREVPGPPNSRTEARWVRDLGDDDLGGVLAGTQVPDGWEPPRIGEFELKPHTGRTHQLRVHMHGWGMPILGDPVYPVDIGFHPYDLSSPLQLLASRLEFRDPLTGAGRVFDSNLTLAPTPAQLGLD
;
A
#
# COMPACT_ATOMS: atom_id res chain seq x y z
N ILE A 1 9.01 28.19 12.04
CA ILE A 1 7.64 27.89 12.55
C ILE A 1 7.24 28.96 13.55
N VAL A 2 7.99 29.14 14.64
CA VAL A 2 7.71 30.18 15.67
C VAL A 2 7.69 31.59 15.07
N THR A 3 8.60 31.90 14.17
CA THR A 3 8.66 33.20 13.48
C THR A 3 7.48 33.47 12.54
N GLN A 4 6.76 32.43 12.12
CA GLN A 4 5.54 32.54 11.28
C GLN A 4 4.27 32.60 12.12
N GLN A 5 4.37 32.61 13.45
CA GLN A 5 3.23 32.64 14.40
C GLN A 5 2.25 31.46 14.27
N ASP A 6 2.72 30.30 13.75
CA ASP A 6 1.89 29.13 13.50
C ASP A 6 2.06 28.03 14.56
N LEU A 7 2.75 28.34 15.67
CA LEU A 7 2.96 27.39 16.76
C LEU A 7 1.97 27.67 17.90
N THR A 8 1.23 26.65 18.30
CA THR A 8 0.34 26.71 19.46
C THR A 8 0.67 25.60 20.46
N ASP A 9 0.42 25.84 21.74
CA ASP A 9 0.52 24.84 22.79
C ASP A 9 -0.68 23.88 22.78
N GLN A 10 -0.70 22.93 23.70
CA GLN A 10 -1.79 21.95 23.84
C GLN A 10 -3.15 22.58 24.14
N ASP A 11 -3.17 23.78 24.70
CA ASP A 11 -4.39 24.52 25.07
C ASP A 11 -4.82 25.50 23.96
N GLY A 12 -4.09 25.52 22.83
CA GLY A 12 -4.37 26.36 21.67
C GLY A 12 -3.81 27.79 21.77
N ASN A 13 -3.04 28.11 22.80
CA ASN A 13 -2.39 29.42 22.96
C ASN A 13 -1.19 29.53 22.00
N ARG A 14 -1.00 30.71 21.44
CA ARG A 14 0.19 30.98 20.60
C ARG A 14 1.46 30.91 21.43
N VAL A 15 2.49 30.25 20.87
CA VAL A 15 3.82 30.14 21.49
C VAL A 15 4.74 31.18 20.84
N ALA A 16 5.31 32.05 21.67
CA ALA A 16 6.29 33.03 21.24
C ALA A 16 7.72 32.47 21.25
N LEU A 17 8.64 33.20 20.63
CA LEU A 17 10.04 32.75 20.50
C LEU A 17 10.72 32.61 21.88
N ASP A 18 10.36 33.47 22.82
CA ASP A 18 10.93 33.55 24.15
C ASP A 18 10.16 32.73 25.21
N ASP A 19 9.09 32.05 24.80
CA ASP A 19 8.35 31.20 25.73
C ASP A 19 9.15 29.96 26.12
N PRO A 20 9.12 29.57 27.40
CA PRO A 20 9.83 28.40 27.86
C PRO A 20 9.23 27.12 27.24
N VAL A 21 10.08 26.28 26.70
CA VAL A 21 9.69 24.94 26.21
C VAL A 21 9.38 24.05 27.42
N ILE A 22 8.16 23.53 27.48
CA ILE A 22 7.74 22.57 28.50
C ILE A 22 8.18 21.16 28.05
N PRO A 23 9.11 20.50 28.77
CA PRO A 23 9.51 19.14 28.45
C PRO A 23 8.31 18.17 28.46
N GLY A 24 8.10 17.44 27.36
CA GLY A 24 6.95 16.54 27.21
C GLY A 24 5.64 17.23 26.81
N GLY A 25 5.64 18.54 26.63
CA GLY A 25 4.51 19.29 26.11
C GLY A 25 4.23 19.02 24.62
N PHE A 26 2.97 19.09 24.22
CA PHE A 26 2.56 18.98 22.83
C PHE A 26 2.39 20.37 22.23
N TYR A 27 2.91 20.52 21.00
CA TYR A 27 2.84 21.76 20.25
C TYR A 27 2.26 21.48 18.87
N TRP A 28 1.35 22.34 18.43
CA TRP A 28 0.70 22.23 17.14
C TRP A 28 1.20 23.33 16.19
N PHE A 29 1.39 22.98 14.94
CA PHE A 29 1.72 23.97 13.91
C PHE A 29 1.07 23.60 12.58
N HIS A 30 0.72 24.62 11.81
CA HIS A 30 0.23 24.43 10.47
C HIS A 30 1.41 24.30 9.51
N ARG A 31 1.50 23.15 8.89
CA ARG A 31 2.45 22.93 7.82
C ARG A 31 1.87 23.46 6.52
N ILE A 32 2.65 24.28 5.78
CA ILE A 32 2.30 24.59 4.40
C ILE A 32 2.33 23.27 3.61
N VAL A 33 1.17 22.87 3.11
CA VAL A 33 1.04 21.72 2.23
C VAL A 33 1.35 22.19 0.81
N PRO A 34 2.35 21.65 0.15
CA PRO A 34 2.61 21.94 -1.26
C PRO A 34 1.37 21.69 -2.11
N HIS A 35 1.30 22.34 -3.26
CA HIS A 35 0.29 22.01 -4.26
C HIS A 35 0.44 20.53 -4.64
N GLU A 36 -0.68 19.81 -4.67
CA GLU A 36 -0.77 18.43 -5.08
C GLU A 36 -1.69 18.36 -6.29
N ASP A 37 -1.16 17.92 -7.43
CA ASP A 37 -1.99 17.65 -8.59
C ASP A 37 -2.92 16.47 -8.29
N ARG A 38 -4.15 16.57 -8.75
CA ARG A 38 -5.12 15.49 -8.57
C ARG A 38 -4.66 14.26 -9.34
N VAL A 39 -4.57 13.14 -8.65
CA VAL A 39 -4.36 11.83 -9.28
C VAL A 39 -5.68 11.43 -9.95
N PRO A 40 -5.73 11.24 -11.28
CA PRO A 40 -6.97 11.05 -12.04
C PRO A 40 -7.49 9.61 -11.92
N VAL A 41 -7.62 9.12 -10.70
CA VAL A 41 -8.11 7.76 -10.43
C VAL A 41 -9.30 7.81 -9.49
N GLU A 42 -10.27 6.96 -9.74
CA GLU A 42 -11.46 6.82 -8.91
C GLU A 42 -11.29 5.71 -7.88
N MET A 43 -11.99 5.85 -6.76
CA MET A 43 -12.00 4.85 -5.69
C MET A 43 -13.30 4.06 -5.75
N GLY A 44 -13.20 2.75 -5.95
CA GLY A 44 -14.35 1.86 -5.88
C GLY A 44 -14.78 1.60 -4.44
N VAL A 45 -16.09 1.56 -4.18
CA VAL A 45 -16.64 1.08 -2.92
C VAL A 45 -17.03 -0.39 -3.08
N VAL A 46 -16.40 -1.27 -2.32
CA VAL A 46 -16.67 -2.71 -2.32
C VAL A 46 -17.77 -3.06 -1.32
N HIS A 47 -17.75 -2.42 -0.17
CA HIS A 47 -18.73 -2.63 0.88
C HIS A 47 -18.85 -1.38 1.76
N GLU A 48 -20.06 -1.14 2.25
CA GLU A 48 -20.33 -0.12 3.26
C GLU A 48 -21.42 -0.60 4.22
N ASP A 49 -21.15 -0.46 5.51
CA ASP A 49 -22.13 -0.62 6.58
C ASP A 49 -22.01 0.52 7.60
N GLU A 50 -22.56 0.37 8.78
CA GLU A 50 -22.54 1.40 9.84
C GLU A 50 -21.12 1.66 10.36
N ASP A 51 -20.27 0.63 10.43
CA ASP A 51 -18.96 0.68 11.07
C ASP A 51 -17.78 0.75 10.10
N LEU A 52 -17.95 0.10 8.94
CA LEU A 52 -16.90 -0.09 7.95
C LEU A 52 -17.26 0.45 6.58
N LEU A 53 -16.25 0.98 5.93
CA LEU A 53 -16.20 1.25 4.50
C LEU A 53 -15.01 0.48 3.92
N VAL A 54 -15.25 -0.39 2.94
CA VAL A 54 -14.21 -1.14 2.23
C VAL A 54 -14.02 -0.54 0.85
N ILE A 55 -12.84 -0.06 0.60
CA ILE A 55 -12.48 0.65 -0.64
C ILE A 55 -11.54 -0.20 -1.48
N ASP A 56 -11.82 -0.27 -2.76
CA ASP A 56 -10.82 -0.64 -3.78
C ASP A 56 -9.91 0.57 -4.01
N LYS A 57 -8.75 0.57 -3.33
CA LYS A 57 -7.76 1.62 -3.49
C LYS A 57 -7.06 1.44 -4.84
N PRO A 58 -7.09 2.43 -5.72
CA PRO A 58 -6.36 2.35 -6.97
C PRO A 58 -4.85 2.44 -6.75
N HIS A 59 -4.08 2.13 -7.82
CA HIS A 59 -2.65 2.45 -7.86
C HIS A 59 -2.41 3.96 -7.68
N PHE A 60 -1.22 4.34 -7.29
CA PHE A 60 -0.72 5.71 -7.20
C PHE A 60 -1.39 6.61 -6.15
N LEU A 61 -2.46 6.18 -5.50
CA LEU A 61 -3.11 6.92 -4.43
C LEU A 61 -2.61 6.45 -3.05
N ALA A 62 -2.13 7.36 -2.21
CA ALA A 62 -1.71 7.03 -0.84
C ALA A 62 -2.92 6.61 0.02
N SER A 63 -2.74 5.69 0.97
CA SER A 63 -3.83 5.27 1.87
C SER A 63 -4.21 6.37 2.87
N THR A 64 -3.22 7.04 3.43
CA THR A 64 -3.35 8.06 4.48
C THR A 64 -2.44 9.23 4.20
N PRO A 65 -2.70 10.41 4.78
CA PRO A 65 -1.78 11.52 4.70
C PRO A 65 -0.37 11.11 5.12
N ASN A 66 0.60 11.50 4.33
CA ASN A 66 2.01 11.30 4.61
C ASN A 66 2.80 12.55 4.20
N GLY A 67 4.08 12.59 4.51
CA GLY A 67 4.89 13.80 4.36
C GLY A 67 4.70 14.61 3.08
N ARG A 68 4.34 14.01 1.95
CA ARG A 68 4.20 14.67 0.64
C ARG A 68 2.75 14.68 0.13
N PHE A 69 2.01 13.62 0.36
CA PHE A 69 0.62 13.49 -0.05
C PHE A 69 -0.27 13.68 1.17
N VAL A 70 -0.95 14.81 1.25
CA VAL A 70 -1.85 15.17 2.34
C VAL A 70 -3.29 15.20 1.83
N ARG A 71 -3.49 15.79 0.66
CA ARG A 71 -4.80 15.91 -0.01
C ARG A 71 -5.08 14.70 -0.88
N GLU A 72 -4.09 14.30 -1.70
CA GLU A 72 -4.17 13.17 -2.63
C GLU A 72 -3.88 11.85 -1.92
N CYS A 73 -4.79 11.48 -1.03
CA CYS A 73 -4.84 10.17 -0.38
C CYS A 73 -6.29 9.74 -0.12
N VAL A 74 -6.50 8.44 0.01
CA VAL A 74 -7.83 7.84 0.18
C VAL A 74 -8.60 8.49 1.33
N VAL A 75 -8.00 8.57 2.51
CA VAL A 75 -8.70 9.08 3.71
C VAL A 75 -9.10 10.54 3.54
N THR A 76 -8.24 11.40 3.00
CA THR A 76 -8.57 12.82 2.80
C THR A 76 -9.64 13.00 1.74
N ARG A 77 -9.54 12.30 0.60
CA ARG A 77 -10.58 12.33 -0.43
C ARG A 77 -11.93 11.88 0.12
N LEU A 78 -11.98 10.74 0.80
CA LEU A 78 -13.22 10.22 1.39
C LEU A 78 -13.83 11.19 2.40
N ARG A 79 -13.02 11.82 3.25
CA ARG A 79 -13.51 12.82 4.22
C ARG A 79 -14.16 14.02 3.55
N VAL A 80 -13.56 14.49 2.46
CA VAL A 80 -14.11 15.62 1.68
C VAL A 80 -15.35 15.20 0.91
N GLU A 81 -15.31 14.07 0.20
CA GLU A 81 -16.40 13.58 -0.64
C GLU A 81 -17.66 13.20 0.15
N ARG A 82 -17.49 12.75 1.40
CA ARG A 82 -18.58 12.29 2.27
C ARG A 82 -18.93 13.25 3.40
N ASP A 83 -18.22 14.39 3.50
CA ASP A 83 -18.33 15.34 4.61
C ASP A 83 -18.24 14.67 5.98
N ASP A 84 -17.34 13.67 6.11
CA ASP A 84 -17.17 12.90 7.33
C ASP A 84 -15.71 12.91 7.81
N PRO A 85 -15.36 13.73 8.81
CA PRO A 85 -14.02 13.82 9.35
C PRO A 85 -13.59 12.59 10.17
N HIS A 86 -14.55 11.72 10.54
CA HIS A 86 -14.29 10.56 11.39
C HIS A 86 -13.72 9.35 10.64
N LEU A 87 -13.73 9.37 9.30
CA LEU A 87 -13.18 8.28 8.49
C LEU A 87 -11.67 8.11 8.73
N VAL A 88 -11.26 6.91 9.08
CA VAL A 88 -9.85 6.56 9.35
C VAL A 88 -9.53 5.20 8.76
N ALA A 89 -8.46 5.13 7.98
CA ALA A 89 -7.96 3.83 7.49
C ALA A 89 -7.49 2.96 8.67
N ILE A 90 -7.95 1.72 8.72
CA ILE A 90 -7.61 0.75 9.78
C ILE A 90 -6.23 0.17 9.55
N HIS A 91 -5.84 0.01 8.30
CA HIS A 91 -4.51 -0.40 7.85
C HIS A 91 -4.08 0.45 6.66
N ARG A 92 -2.95 0.14 6.09
CA ARG A 92 -2.45 0.87 4.93
C ARG A 92 -1.90 -0.08 3.85
N LEU A 93 -2.03 0.36 2.62
CA LEU A 93 -1.31 -0.13 1.46
C LEU A 93 -0.29 0.93 1.01
N ASP A 94 0.77 0.50 0.37
CA ASP A 94 1.70 1.43 -0.26
C ASP A 94 0.98 2.25 -1.35
N ARG A 95 1.46 3.43 -1.66
CA ARG A 95 0.87 4.31 -2.69
C ARG A 95 0.69 3.58 -4.03
N VAL A 96 1.68 2.80 -4.40
CA VAL A 96 1.72 2.07 -5.69
C VAL A 96 0.96 0.74 -5.68
N THR A 97 0.60 0.22 -4.50
CA THR A 97 -0.17 -1.04 -4.36
C THR A 97 -1.66 -0.76 -4.48
N ALA A 98 -2.35 -1.51 -5.31
CA ALA A 98 -3.81 -1.46 -5.42
C ALA A 98 -4.52 -2.49 -4.53
N GLY A 99 -5.83 -2.35 -4.36
CA GLY A 99 -6.72 -3.33 -3.72
C GLY A 99 -7.36 -2.87 -2.43
N LEU A 100 -7.85 -3.81 -1.67
CA LEU A 100 -8.75 -3.60 -0.53
C LEU A 100 -8.12 -2.81 0.61
N LEU A 101 -8.77 -1.71 0.96
CA LEU A 101 -8.45 -0.87 2.10
C LEU A 101 -9.67 -0.75 3.02
N LEU A 102 -9.53 -1.16 4.28
CA LEU A 102 -10.56 -0.99 5.29
C LEU A 102 -10.47 0.40 5.93
N VAL A 103 -11.60 1.09 5.97
CA VAL A 103 -11.77 2.40 6.60
C VAL A 103 -12.84 2.30 7.68
N SER A 104 -12.52 2.74 8.88
CA SER A 104 -13.48 2.86 10.00
C SER A 104 -14.31 4.11 9.83
N LYS A 105 -15.63 3.99 10.00
CA LYS A 105 -16.57 5.11 10.02
C LYS A 105 -16.77 5.63 11.46
N ARG A 106 -16.79 4.77 12.45
CA ARG A 106 -17.15 5.11 13.84
C ARG A 106 -15.95 5.06 14.78
N PRO A 107 -15.67 6.13 15.54
CA PRO A 107 -14.60 6.13 16.54
C PRO A 107 -14.77 5.04 17.61
N GLN A 108 -16.02 4.74 18.00
CA GLN A 108 -16.37 3.82 19.09
C GLN A 108 -15.98 2.36 18.77
N THR A 109 -16.09 1.95 17.52
CA THR A 109 -15.82 0.56 17.08
C THR A 109 -14.44 0.39 16.44
N ARG A 110 -13.77 1.50 16.09
CA ARG A 110 -12.47 1.54 15.42
C ARG A 110 -11.42 0.66 16.07
N GLY A 111 -11.28 0.76 17.41
CA GLY A 111 -10.28 0.00 18.15
C GLY A 111 -10.45 -1.51 18.01
N ALA A 112 -11.68 -1.99 17.93
CA ALA A 112 -11.98 -3.41 17.74
C ALA A 112 -11.45 -3.91 16.39
N TYR A 113 -11.68 -3.18 15.30
CA TYR A 113 -11.16 -3.53 13.96
C TYR A 113 -9.65 -3.37 13.85
N GLN A 114 -9.05 -2.33 14.46
CA GLN A 114 -7.61 -2.17 14.48
C GLN A 114 -6.91 -3.33 15.21
N SER A 115 -7.52 -3.86 16.27
CA SER A 115 -6.99 -4.99 17.02
C SER A 115 -6.86 -6.27 16.18
N LEU A 116 -7.70 -6.45 15.17
CA LEU A 116 -7.61 -7.60 14.26
C LEU A 116 -6.28 -7.63 13.50
N PHE A 117 -5.80 -6.47 13.03
CA PHE A 117 -4.49 -6.37 12.36
C PHE A 117 -3.34 -6.58 13.33
N GLN A 118 -3.41 -6.00 14.53
CA GLN A 118 -2.39 -6.18 15.57
C GLN A 118 -2.29 -7.64 15.99
N ALA A 119 -3.43 -8.30 16.16
CA ALA A 119 -3.53 -9.71 16.54
C ALA A 119 -3.34 -10.68 15.37
N ARG A 120 -3.11 -10.19 14.14
CA ARG A 120 -2.96 -10.99 12.91
C ARG A 120 -4.16 -11.92 12.65
N ARG A 121 -5.37 -11.45 12.94
CA ARG A 121 -6.62 -12.18 12.74
C ARG A 121 -7.29 -11.88 11.39
N ILE A 122 -6.63 -11.11 10.53
CA ILE A 122 -7.07 -10.85 9.16
C ILE A 122 -6.20 -11.69 8.21
N HIS A 123 -6.84 -12.55 7.46
CA HIS A 123 -6.21 -13.27 6.36
C HIS A 123 -6.26 -12.40 5.11
N LYS A 124 -5.12 -12.27 4.46
CA LYS A 124 -4.95 -11.47 3.26
C LYS A 124 -4.46 -12.34 2.14
N THR A 125 -5.08 -12.22 0.98
CA THR A 125 -4.55 -12.77 -0.26
C THR A 125 -4.22 -11.60 -1.19
N CYS A 126 -3.02 -11.66 -1.77
CA CYS A 126 -2.57 -10.70 -2.76
C CYS A 126 -2.17 -11.45 -4.03
N TRP A 127 -2.35 -10.79 -5.17
CA TRP A 127 -1.84 -11.27 -6.45
C TRP A 127 -0.69 -10.40 -6.91
N ALA A 128 0.29 -11.02 -7.55
CA ALA A 128 1.42 -10.31 -8.13
C ALA A 128 1.81 -10.89 -9.48
N LEU A 129 2.23 -10.02 -10.40
CA LEU A 129 2.94 -10.42 -11.60
C LEU A 129 4.43 -10.13 -11.40
N ALA A 130 5.25 -11.13 -11.59
CA ALA A 130 6.68 -11.02 -11.41
C ALA A 130 7.44 -11.49 -12.63
N ALA A 131 8.54 -10.81 -12.91
CA ALA A 131 9.45 -11.18 -13.97
C ALA A 131 10.29 -12.38 -13.56
N LEU A 132 10.34 -13.37 -14.46
CA LEU A 132 11.14 -14.57 -14.31
C LEU A 132 12.34 -14.48 -15.26
N THR A 133 13.54 -14.41 -14.70
CA THR A 133 14.75 -14.50 -15.52
C THR A 133 14.94 -15.92 -16.04
N PRO A 134 15.71 -16.15 -17.13
CA PRO A 134 16.03 -17.50 -17.59
C PRO A 134 16.69 -18.37 -16.51
N ALA A 135 17.37 -17.76 -15.54
CA ALA A 135 17.98 -18.45 -14.41
C ALA A 135 17.01 -18.75 -13.26
N THR A 136 15.78 -18.20 -13.31
CA THR A 136 14.77 -18.41 -12.26
C THR A 136 13.98 -19.68 -12.57
N GLU A 137 14.33 -20.77 -11.92
CA GLU A 137 13.57 -22.01 -12.03
C GLU A 137 12.32 -21.93 -11.14
N VAL A 138 11.16 -21.86 -11.77
CA VAL A 138 9.87 -21.95 -11.09
C VAL A 138 9.15 -23.19 -11.63
N PRO A 139 9.35 -24.37 -11.01
CA PRO A 139 8.69 -25.59 -11.46
C PRO A 139 7.18 -25.53 -11.19
N ALA A 140 6.43 -26.31 -11.92
CA ALA A 140 4.99 -26.47 -11.68
C ALA A 140 4.71 -26.84 -10.21
N GLY A 141 3.76 -26.13 -9.58
CA GLY A 141 3.44 -26.32 -8.16
C GLY A 141 4.42 -25.64 -7.19
N TRP A 142 5.32 -24.80 -7.68
CA TRP A 142 6.22 -24.04 -6.80
C TRP A 142 5.43 -23.30 -5.72
N ALA A 143 5.86 -23.49 -4.47
CA ALA A 143 5.37 -22.76 -3.31
C ALA A 143 6.52 -22.57 -2.32
N ALA A 144 6.55 -21.44 -1.67
CA ALA A 144 7.60 -21.09 -0.71
C ALA A 144 7.05 -20.26 0.46
N CYS A 145 7.77 -20.32 1.57
CA CYS A 145 7.56 -19.45 2.72
C CYS A 145 8.86 -18.71 3.03
N ARG A 146 8.79 -17.38 3.16
CA ARG A 146 9.92 -16.53 3.53
C ARG A 146 9.64 -15.84 4.85
N THR A 147 10.63 -15.95 5.75
CA THR A 147 10.66 -15.22 7.01
C THR A 147 11.97 -14.45 7.08
N SER A 148 11.90 -13.17 7.42
CA SER A 148 13.08 -12.32 7.50
C SER A 148 12.88 -11.17 8.47
N LEU A 149 13.99 -10.56 8.90
CA LEU A 149 13.97 -9.27 9.58
C LEU A 149 14.03 -8.19 8.50
N LEU A 150 12.91 -7.49 8.31
CA LEU A 150 12.83 -6.34 7.43
C LEU A 150 13.17 -5.08 8.20
N HIS A 151 14.15 -4.34 7.69
CA HIS A 151 14.62 -3.08 8.25
C HIS A 151 14.58 -1.99 7.19
N LYS A 152 14.17 -0.79 7.62
CA LYS A 152 14.17 0.42 6.81
C LYS A 152 15.01 1.46 7.52
N GLU A 153 16.08 1.89 6.89
CA GLU A 153 16.89 3.00 7.39
C GLU A 153 16.15 4.34 7.23
N SER A 154 16.46 5.27 8.13
CA SER A 154 15.88 6.61 8.07
C SER A 154 16.34 7.34 6.81
N GLY A 155 15.38 7.92 6.07
CA GLY A 155 15.65 8.59 4.79
C GLY A 155 15.68 7.68 3.56
N GLU A 156 15.88 6.39 3.72
CA GLU A 156 15.88 5.42 2.62
C GLU A 156 14.46 5.14 2.11
N ARG A 157 14.32 4.87 0.81
CA ARG A 157 13.07 4.37 0.23
C ARG A 157 13.01 2.84 0.30
N GLN A 158 14.13 2.18 0.17
CA GLN A 158 14.23 0.73 0.24
C GLN A 158 14.08 0.20 1.67
N VAL A 159 13.42 -0.93 1.77
CA VAL A 159 13.46 -1.83 2.92
C VAL A 159 14.34 -2.99 2.54
N ARG A 160 15.16 -3.48 3.46
CA ARG A 160 16.11 -4.57 3.21
C ARG A 160 15.91 -5.71 4.20
N GLU A 161 16.25 -6.90 3.77
CA GLU A 161 16.41 -8.03 4.68
C GLU A 161 17.77 -7.90 5.36
N VAL A 162 17.76 -7.99 6.69
CA VAL A 162 18.98 -7.92 7.50
C VAL A 162 19.06 -9.12 8.44
N PRO A 163 20.26 -9.50 8.90
CA PRO A 163 20.41 -10.54 9.91
C PRO A 163 19.67 -10.21 11.20
N GLY A 164 19.00 -11.18 11.80
CA GLY A 164 18.33 -11.05 13.08
C GLY A 164 17.02 -11.83 13.19
N PRO A 165 16.34 -11.75 14.35
CA PRO A 165 15.06 -12.42 14.54
C PRO A 165 14.01 -11.92 13.55
N PRO A 166 13.27 -12.80 12.85
CA PRO A 166 12.35 -12.40 11.81
C PRO A 166 11.16 -11.60 12.37
N ASN A 167 10.79 -10.53 11.68
CA ASN A 167 9.61 -9.72 11.96
C ASN A 167 8.54 -9.80 10.87
N SER A 168 8.85 -10.54 9.80
CA SER A 168 7.99 -10.70 8.62
C SER A 168 7.86 -12.18 8.22
N ARG A 169 6.69 -12.53 7.65
CA ARG A 169 6.41 -13.85 7.08
C ARG A 169 5.46 -13.72 5.90
N THR A 170 5.82 -14.32 4.77
CA THR A 170 5.01 -14.39 3.54
C THR A 170 5.04 -15.82 3.01
N GLU A 171 3.88 -16.33 2.66
CA GLU A 171 3.74 -17.52 1.83
C GLU A 171 3.45 -17.07 0.40
N ALA A 172 4.06 -17.75 -0.56
CA ALA A 172 3.89 -17.49 -1.99
C ALA A 172 3.66 -18.80 -2.73
N ARG A 173 2.83 -18.73 -3.76
CA ARG A 173 2.55 -19.87 -4.66
C ARG A 173 2.54 -19.36 -6.09
N TRP A 174 3.29 -20.02 -6.96
CA TRP A 174 3.18 -19.82 -8.40
C TRP A 174 1.86 -20.41 -8.89
N VAL A 175 1.17 -19.69 -9.77
CA VAL A 175 -0.14 -20.09 -10.28
C VAL A 175 -0.03 -20.50 -11.74
N ARG A 176 0.54 -19.63 -12.57
CA ARG A 176 0.76 -19.86 -14.00
C ARG A 176 1.79 -18.90 -14.56
N ASP A 177 2.29 -19.18 -15.74
CA ASP A 177 2.93 -18.17 -16.59
C ASP A 177 1.84 -17.43 -17.38
N LEU A 178 2.06 -16.16 -17.67
CA LEU A 178 1.20 -15.41 -18.58
C LEU A 178 1.46 -15.85 -20.02
N GLY A 179 0.39 -16.08 -20.76
CA GLY A 179 0.45 -16.34 -22.21
C GLY A 179 0.64 -15.04 -23.01
N ASP A 180 0.95 -15.19 -24.30
CA ASP A 180 1.20 -14.08 -25.23
C ASP A 180 0.02 -13.09 -25.29
N ASP A 181 -1.21 -13.58 -25.18
CA ASP A 181 -2.42 -12.75 -25.18
C ASP A 181 -2.52 -11.85 -23.94
N ASP A 182 -2.03 -12.30 -22.79
CA ASP A 182 -1.99 -11.55 -21.52
C ASP A 182 -0.83 -10.53 -21.51
N LEU A 183 0.28 -10.86 -22.19
CA LEU A 183 1.52 -10.06 -22.16
C LEU A 183 1.36 -8.67 -22.77
N GLY A 184 0.59 -8.55 -23.86
CA GLY A 184 0.38 -7.28 -24.56
C GLY A 184 -0.17 -6.19 -23.65
N GLY A 185 -1.13 -6.51 -22.78
CA GLY A 185 -1.71 -5.58 -21.81
C GLY A 185 -0.74 -5.23 -20.67
N VAL A 186 0.02 -6.21 -20.18
CA VAL A 186 0.98 -6.02 -19.09
C VAL A 186 2.17 -5.17 -19.52
N LEU A 187 2.72 -5.42 -20.72
CA LEU A 187 3.92 -4.75 -21.21
C LEU A 187 3.64 -3.34 -21.74
N ALA A 188 2.42 -3.06 -22.22
CA ALA A 188 2.05 -1.73 -22.71
C ALA A 188 2.17 -0.62 -21.63
N GLY A 189 2.09 -0.97 -20.36
CA GLY A 189 2.22 -0.04 -19.23
C GLY A 189 3.39 -0.32 -18.29
N THR A 190 4.34 -1.20 -18.66
CA THR A 190 5.40 -1.60 -17.73
C THR A 190 6.77 -1.31 -18.32
N GLN A 191 7.61 -0.54 -17.62
CA GLN A 191 9.01 -0.43 -17.98
C GLN A 191 9.70 -1.78 -17.70
N VAL A 192 10.08 -2.45 -18.78
CA VAL A 192 10.91 -3.66 -18.72
C VAL A 192 12.36 -3.19 -18.81
N PRO A 193 13.27 -3.66 -17.94
CA PRO A 193 14.67 -3.26 -18.01
C PRO A 193 15.29 -3.56 -19.37
N ASP A 194 16.16 -2.65 -19.86
CA ASP A 194 16.88 -2.83 -21.12
C ASP A 194 17.65 -4.17 -21.13
N GLY A 195 17.54 -4.90 -22.22
CA GLY A 195 18.23 -6.18 -22.42
C GLY A 195 17.46 -7.42 -21.94
N TRP A 196 16.21 -7.25 -21.52
CA TRP A 196 15.32 -8.38 -21.29
C TRP A 196 14.65 -8.77 -22.62
N GLU A 197 15.02 -9.91 -23.18
CA GLU A 197 14.17 -10.64 -24.12
C GLU A 197 12.87 -11.02 -23.41
N PRO A 198 11.70 -11.09 -24.09
CA PRO A 198 10.40 -11.07 -23.44
C PRO A 198 10.42 -11.96 -22.20
N PRO A 199 10.36 -11.36 -21.01
CA PRO A 199 10.55 -12.11 -19.80
C PRO A 199 9.37 -13.07 -19.66
N ARG A 200 9.62 -14.29 -19.25
CA ARG A 200 8.54 -15.08 -18.66
C ARG A 200 7.96 -14.25 -17.52
N ILE A 201 6.66 -14.06 -17.52
CA ILE A 201 5.96 -13.39 -16.43
C ILE A 201 5.14 -14.44 -15.71
N GLY A 202 5.43 -14.62 -14.43
CA GLY A 202 4.67 -15.50 -13.55
C GLY A 202 3.62 -14.75 -12.76
N GLU A 203 2.44 -15.36 -12.63
CA GLU A 203 1.38 -14.93 -11.73
C GLU A 203 1.51 -15.68 -10.41
N PHE A 204 1.52 -14.92 -9.30
CA PHE A 204 1.74 -15.44 -7.95
C PHE A 204 0.60 -15.07 -7.01
N GLU A 205 0.15 -16.05 -6.21
CA GLU A 205 -0.66 -15.81 -5.03
C GLU A 205 0.25 -15.63 -3.81
N LEU A 206 0.07 -14.54 -3.08
CA LEU A 206 0.86 -14.18 -1.92
C LEU A 206 -0.03 -14.05 -0.68
N LYS A 207 0.38 -14.69 0.42
CA LYS A 207 -0.30 -14.63 1.72
C LYS A 207 0.62 -14.03 2.78
N PRO A 208 0.54 -12.70 3.03
CA PRO A 208 1.30 -12.06 4.08
C PRO A 208 0.69 -12.33 5.46
N HIS A 209 1.43 -13.00 6.35
CA HIS A 209 1.04 -13.21 7.76
C HIS A 209 1.37 -12.00 8.64
N THR A 210 2.17 -11.08 8.16
CA THR A 210 2.57 -9.83 8.79
C THR A 210 2.36 -8.68 7.80
N GLY A 211 2.47 -7.44 8.26
CA GLY A 211 2.24 -6.25 7.41
C GLY A 211 3.38 -5.23 7.53
N ARG A 212 4.61 -5.63 7.22
CA ARG A 212 5.75 -4.72 7.21
C ARG A 212 5.79 -3.90 5.92
N THR A 213 6.38 -2.71 6.00
CA THR A 213 6.58 -1.85 4.83
C THR A 213 7.28 -2.61 3.72
N HIS A 214 6.76 -2.54 2.51
CA HIS A 214 7.27 -3.20 1.29
C HIS A 214 7.42 -4.73 1.40
N GLN A 215 6.82 -5.40 2.39
CA GLN A 215 7.11 -6.81 2.71
C GLN A 215 7.03 -7.73 1.50
N LEU A 216 5.93 -7.73 0.75
CA LEU A 216 5.74 -8.60 -0.40
C LEU A 216 6.76 -8.29 -1.51
N ARG A 217 7.05 -7.02 -1.71
CA ARG A 217 8.00 -6.53 -2.72
C ARG A 217 9.42 -7.00 -2.42
N VAL A 218 9.87 -6.85 -1.16
CA VAL A 218 11.20 -7.32 -0.70
C VAL A 218 11.30 -8.84 -0.79
N HIS A 219 10.27 -9.56 -0.35
CA HIS A 219 10.29 -11.02 -0.35
C HIS A 219 10.31 -11.58 -1.79
N MET A 220 9.51 -11.04 -2.69
CA MET A 220 9.52 -11.43 -4.11
C MET A 220 10.87 -11.13 -4.76
N HIS A 221 11.42 -9.93 -4.52
CA HIS A 221 12.77 -9.61 -4.95
C HIS A 221 13.82 -10.58 -4.38
N GLY A 222 13.71 -10.90 -3.09
CA GLY A 222 14.61 -11.85 -2.42
C GLY A 222 14.53 -13.30 -2.91
N TRP A 223 13.46 -13.68 -3.59
CA TRP A 223 13.35 -14.95 -4.33
C TRP A 223 13.90 -14.86 -5.76
N GLY A 224 14.41 -13.69 -6.19
CA GLY A 224 14.84 -13.44 -7.57
C GLY A 224 13.68 -13.22 -8.55
N MET A 225 12.50 -12.90 -8.05
CA MET A 225 11.26 -12.68 -8.80
C MET A 225 10.68 -11.30 -8.48
N PRO A 226 11.35 -10.19 -8.89
CA PRO A 226 10.86 -8.85 -8.61
C PRO A 226 9.49 -8.61 -9.25
N ILE A 227 8.62 -7.92 -8.52
CA ILE A 227 7.28 -7.58 -9.01
C ILE A 227 7.41 -6.55 -10.13
N LEU A 228 6.67 -6.72 -11.22
CA LEU A 228 6.67 -5.79 -12.34
C LEU A 228 6.15 -4.41 -11.93
N GLY A 229 6.71 -3.37 -12.55
CA GLY A 229 6.34 -1.99 -12.26
C GLY A 229 6.77 -1.49 -10.88
N ASP A 230 7.69 -2.21 -10.20
CA ASP A 230 8.16 -1.78 -8.89
C ASP A 230 9.21 -0.65 -9.02
N PRO A 231 8.91 0.58 -8.51
CA PRO A 231 9.84 1.71 -8.64
C PRO A 231 10.99 1.69 -7.63
N VAL A 232 11.12 0.62 -6.83
CA VAL A 232 12.10 0.52 -5.74
C VAL A 232 12.92 -0.77 -5.82
N TYR A 233 12.35 -1.86 -6.33
CA TYR A 233 13.02 -3.16 -6.43
C TYR A 233 12.98 -3.70 -7.86
N PRO A 234 14.07 -4.26 -8.39
CA PRO A 234 15.38 -4.47 -7.74
C PRO A 234 16.21 -3.19 -7.59
N VAL A 235 15.93 -2.16 -8.38
CA VAL A 235 16.67 -0.89 -8.41
C VAL A 235 15.73 0.26 -8.10
N ASP A 236 16.16 1.16 -7.21
CA ASP A 236 15.40 2.37 -6.93
C ASP A 236 15.59 3.38 -8.07
N ILE A 237 14.55 3.58 -8.89
CA ILE A 237 14.54 4.52 -10.02
C ILE A 237 14.25 5.97 -9.61
N GLY A 238 14.19 6.25 -8.30
CA GLY A 238 13.83 7.57 -7.79
C GLY A 238 12.33 7.74 -7.52
N PHE A 239 11.97 8.92 -7.07
CA PHE A 239 10.59 9.25 -6.73
C PHE A 239 9.97 10.17 -7.78
N HIS A 240 9.09 9.62 -8.57
CA HIS A 240 8.33 10.30 -9.63
C HIS A 240 6.83 10.30 -9.26
N PRO A 241 6.36 11.29 -8.47
CA PRO A 241 5.02 11.23 -7.85
C PRO A 241 3.87 11.29 -8.86
N TYR A 242 4.07 11.87 -10.02
CA TYR A 242 3.07 12.06 -11.06
C TYR A 242 3.30 11.20 -12.30
N ASP A 243 4.29 10.32 -12.28
CA ASP A 243 4.42 9.28 -13.28
C ASP A 243 3.47 8.14 -12.92
N LEU A 244 2.43 7.98 -13.72
CA LEU A 244 1.39 6.96 -13.57
C LEU A 244 1.48 5.88 -14.65
N SER A 245 2.54 5.91 -15.47
CA SER A 245 2.67 5.04 -16.65
C SER A 245 2.93 3.58 -16.30
N SER A 246 3.53 3.30 -15.13
CA SER A 246 3.93 1.95 -14.75
C SER A 246 3.34 1.55 -13.38
N PRO A 247 2.12 0.99 -13.34
CA PRO A 247 1.52 0.52 -12.10
C PRO A 247 2.25 -0.71 -11.56
N LEU A 248 2.52 -0.71 -10.26
CA LEU A 248 3.05 -1.88 -9.55
C LEU A 248 2.09 -3.05 -9.70
N GLN A 249 2.51 -4.15 -10.29
CA GLN A 249 1.69 -5.34 -10.49
C GLN A 249 1.51 -6.13 -9.19
N LEU A 250 0.93 -5.46 -8.17
CA LEU A 250 0.61 -6.01 -6.85
C LEU A 250 -0.77 -5.55 -6.42
N LEU A 251 -1.66 -6.51 -6.21
CA LEU A 251 -3.06 -6.31 -5.85
C LEU A 251 -3.39 -7.00 -4.51
N ALA A 252 -3.84 -6.24 -3.53
CA ALA A 252 -4.44 -6.78 -2.30
C ALA A 252 -5.88 -7.20 -2.60
N SER A 253 -6.06 -8.44 -3.09
CA SER A 253 -7.29 -8.89 -3.74
C SER A 253 -8.36 -9.36 -2.78
N ARG A 254 -7.98 -9.91 -1.59
CA ARG A 254 -8.96 -10.52 -0.69
C ARG A 254 -8.60 -10.29 0.77
N LEU A 255 -9.63 -9.98 1.57
CA LEU A 255 -9.56 -9.89 3.03
C LEU A 255 -10.61 -10.79 3.66
N GLU A 256 -10.20 -11.59 4.65
CA GLU A 256 -11.08 -12.50 5.39
C GLU A 256 -10.83 -12.36 6.89
N PHE A 257 -11.90 -12.18 7.66
CA PHE A 257 -11.80 -12.10 9.12
C PHE A 257 -13.15 -12.40 9.78
N ARG A 258 -13.14 -12.60 11.08
CA ARG A 258 -14.35 -12.59 11.89
C ARG A 258 -14.59 -11.16 12.38
N ASP A 259 -15.80 -10.67 12.13
CA ASP A 259 -16.23 -9.34 12.59
C ASP A 259 -16.09 -9.27 14.13
N PRO A 260 -15.37 -8.27 14.66
CA PRO A 260 -15.08 -8.21 16.08
C PRO A 260 -16.28 -7.79 16.94
N LEU A 261 -17.36 -7.29 16.32
CA LEU A 261 -18.57 -6.85 17.00
C LEU A 261 -19.63 -7.94 17.00
N THR A 262 -19.80 -8.63 15.87
CA THR A 262 -20.87 -9.60 15.66
C THR A 262 -20.40 -11.06 15.69
N GLY A 263 -19.10 -11.31 15.50
CA GLY A 263 -18.55 -12.65 15.36
C GLY A 263 -18.80 -13.30 13.97
N ALA A 264 -19.52 -12.64 13.09
CA ALA A 264 -19.81 -13.14 11.75
C ALA A 264 -18.54 -13.22 10.88
N GLY A 265 -18.48 -14.19 9.96
CA GLY A 265 -17.43 -14.23 8.94
C GLY A 265 -17.62 -13.08 7.94
N ARG A 266 -16.56 -12.36 7.66
CA ARG A 266 -16.50 -11.31 6.63
C ARG A 266 -15.48 -11.71 5.57
N VAL A 267 -15.87 -11.60 4.32
CA VAL A 267 -15.01 -11.82 3.15
C VAL A 267 -15.27 -10.69 2.17
N PHE A 268 -14.20 -10.07 1.72
CA PHE A 268 -14.25 -9.03 0.71
C PHE A 268 -13.27 -9.37 -0.40
N ASP A 269 -13.71 -9.25 -1.63
CA ASP A 269 -12.91 -9.41 -2.84
C ASP A 269 -12.84 -8.08 -3.58
N SER A 270 -11.67 -7.76 -4.11
CA SER A 270 -11.44 -6.57 -4.92
C SER A 270 -12.07 -6.74 -6.31
N ASN A 271 -12.63 -5.66 -6.85
CA ASN A 271 -13.09 -5.60 -8.23
C ASN A 271 -11.97 -5.19 -9.21
N LEU A 272 -10.79 -4.85 -8.68
CA LEU A 272 -9.63 -4.49 -9.50
C LEU A 272 -8.92 -5.75 -10.01
N THR A 273 -8.18 -5.56 -11.09
CA THR A 273 -7.35 -6.60 -11.71
C THR A 273 -5.89 -6.15 -11.77
N LEU A 274 -5.00 -7.11 -11.92
CA LEU A 274 -3.62 -6.84 -12.36
C LEU A 274 -3.63 -6.40 -13.83
N ALA A 275 -2.56 -5.72 -14.26
CA ALA A 275 -2.44 -5.14 -15.61
C ALA A 275 -3.63 -4.23 -15.99
N PRO A 276 -3.93 -3.20 -15.18
CA PRO A 276 -5.04 -2.31 -15.51
C PRO A 276 -4.78 -1.59 -16.84
N THR A 277 -5.82 -1.43 -17.63
CA THR A 277 -5.76 -0.64 -18.87
C THR A 277 -5.58 0.85 -18.56
N PRO A 278 -5.09 1.69 -19.50
CA PRO A 278 -5.04 3.13 -19.34
C PRO A 278 -6.37 3.73 -18.88
N ALA A 279 -7.49 3.31 -19.47
CA ALA A 279 -8.83 3.73 -19.05
C ALA A 279 -9.14 3.43 -17.58
N GLN A 280 -8.75 2.25 -17.07
CA GLN A 280 -8.91 1.89 -15.65
C GLN A 280 -8.02 2.73 -14.71
N LEU A 281 -6.96 3.32 -15.26
CA LEU A 281 -6.08 4.25 -14.55
C LEU A 281 -6.51 5.71 -14.71
N GLY A 282 -7.57 6.01 -15.50
CA GLY A 282 -7.98 7.38 -15.79
C GLY A 282 -6.98 8.16 -16.63
N LEU A 283 -6.26 7.48 -17.51
CA LEU A 283 -5.17 8.04 -18.35
C LEU A 283 -5.54 8.14 -19.83
N ASP A 284 -6.83 8.20 -20.17
CA ASP A 284 -7.31 8.40 -21.55
C ASP A 284 -7.16 9.85 -22.02
#